data_eff46febc90d12cb0b7067ffa36bcb7e
#
_entry.id   eff46febc90d12cb0b7067ffa36bcb7e
#
_cell.length_a   1.000
_cell.length_b   1.000
_cell.length_c   1.000
_cell.angle_alpha   90.00
_cell.angle_beta   90.00
_cell.angle_gamma   90.00
#
_symmetry.space_group_name_H-M   'P 1'
#
loop_
_entity.id
_entity.type
_entity.pdbx_description
1 polymer ?
#
loop_
_entity_poly.entity_id
_entity_poly.type
_entity_poly.pdbx_seq_one_letter_code
_entity_poly.pdbx_strand_id
1 'polypeptide(L)'
;LWNEVLKIEKNADAQLGRSFEFSLPKEWSRQEQIDYTTEYIQKTFVDEGMCADWSIHDKGDGNPHVHLLVTMRPFNPDHSWGNKEVKDWDFVRDTDGNIVVDESHPDWWQDKKNPDRHGIRIPVLDENGVQKVGARNRKQWKRVLTDATGWNNPKNCELWRSEWAGMCNRHLSIDNQIDHRSYERQGKLKVP
;
A
#
# COMPACT_ATOMS: atom_id res chain seq x y z
N LEU A 1 20.19 -4.21 -3.47
CA LEU A 1 18.90 -3.75 -3.00
C LEU A 1 18.64 -4.22 -1.56
N TRP A 2 18.43 -5.51 -1.29
CA TRP A 2 17.94 -6.03 0.00
C TRP A 2 18.87 -5.79 1.17
N ASN A 3 20.19 -5.80 0.96
CA ASN A 3 21.16 -5.42 1.99
C ASN A 3 21.02 -3.95 2.43
N GLU A 4 20.63 -3.06 1.52
CA GLU A 4 20.35 -1.65 1.89
C GLU A 4 19.04 -1.52 2.64
N VAL A 5 17.99 -2.28 2.25
CA VAL A 5 16.74 -2.35 3.00
C VAL A 5 16.98 -2.81 4.44
N LEU A 6 17.77 -3.87 4.64
CA LEU A 6 18.14 -4.37 5.98
C LEU A 6 18.85 -3.31 6.84
N LYS A 7 19.65 -2.43 6.24
CA LYS A 7 20.36 -1.38 6.99
C LYS A 7 19.44 -0.27 7.52
N ILE A 8 18.33 0.00 6.81
CA ILE A 8 17.38 1.07 7.20
C ILE A 8 16.21 0.55 8.04
N GLU A 9 15.84 -0.72 7.89
CA GLU A 9 14.78 -1.36 8.67
C GLU A 9 15.36 -1.92 9.98
N LYS A 10 15.45 -1.05 11.00
CA LYS A 10 16.18 -1.34 12.24
C LYS A 10 15.38 -2.09 13.29
N ASN A 11 14.04 -2.08 13.19
CA ASN A 11 13.17 -2.74 14.15
C ASN A 11 13.21 -4.26 13.92
N ALA A 12 13.22 -5.03 14.99
CA ALA A 12 13.30 -6.49 14.90
C ALA A 12 12.08 -7.13 14.18
N ASP A 13 10.93 -6.45 14.23
CA ASP A 13 9.67 -6.83 13.61
C ASP A 13 9.40 -6.05 12.29
N ALA A 14 10.39 -5.36 11.75
CA ALA A 14 10.23 -4.56 10.54
C ALA A 14 9.89 -5.45 9.34
N GLN A 15 8.81 -5.11 8.64
CA GLN A 15 8.51 -5.70 7.34
C GLN A 15 9.52 -5.18 6.31
N LEU A 16 10.35 -6.08 5.78
CA LEU A 16 11.42 -5.76 4.83
C LEU A 16 10.92 -5.62 3.39
N GLY A 17 9.94 -6.43 3.02
CA GLY A 17 9.36 -6.43 1.69
C GLY A 17 7.96 -7.05 1.69
N ARG A 18 7.26 -6.91 0.58
CA ARG A 18 5.99 -7.57 0.31
C ARG A 18 6.16 -8.50 -0.88
N SER A 19 5.79 -9.76 -0.68
CA SER A 19 5.85 -10.79 -1.70
C SER A 19 4.50 -10.93 -2.39
N PHE A 20 4.56 -11.10 -3.71
CA PHE A 20 3.43 -11.47 -4.55
C PHE A 20 3.79 -12.69 -5.38
N GLU A 21 2.80 -13.52 -5.62
CA GLU A 21 2.87 -14.61 -6.56
C GLU A 21 1.63 -14.54 -7.46
N PHE A 22 1.84 -14.59 -8.77
CA PHE A 22 0.75 -14.57 -9.74
C PHE A 22 1.09 -15.39 -10.97
N SER A 23 0.08 -16.14 -11.46
CA SER A 23 0.21 -16.99 -12.63
C SER A 23 0.31 -16.19 -13.91
N LEU A 24 1.06 -16.71 -14.87
CA LEU A 24 1.19 -16.19 -16.22
C LEU A 24 0.30 -16.98 -17.19
N PRO A 25 -0.33 -16.34 -18.17
CA PRO A 25 -0.99 -17.05 -19.25
C PRO A 25 -0.01 -17.97 -19.99
N LYS A 26 -0.40 -19.23 -20.11
CA LYS A 26 0.40 -20.26 -20.84
C LYS A 26 0.42 -20.04 -22.35
N GLU A 27 -0.51 -19.23 -22.85
CA GLU A 27 -0.64 -18.83 -24.24
C GLU A 27 0.47 -17.87 -24.68
N TRP A 28 1.09 -17.19 -23.74
CA TRP A 28 2.16 -16.25 -24.01
C TRP A 28 3.50 -16.95 -24.27
N SER A 29 4.21 -16.47 -25.27
CA SER A 29 5.61 -16.81 -25.45
C SER A 29 6.43 -16.30 -24.24
N ARG A 30 7.62 -16.86 -24.06
CA ARG A 30 8.52 -16.41 -22.98
C ARG A 30 8.83 -14.92 -23.03
N GLN A 31 8.99 -14.36 -24.21
CA GLN A 31 9.25 -12.95 -24.39
C GLN A 31 8.03 -12.10 -23.97
N GLU A 32 6.83 -12.47 -24.38
CA GLU A 32 5.59 -11.81 -23.97
C GLU A 32 5.39 -11.90 -22.45
N GLN A 33 5.70 -13.04 -21.82
CA GLN A 33 5.67 -13.17 -20.36
C GLN A 33 6.60 -12.16 -19.70
N ILE A 34 7.80 -11.96 -20.20
CA ILE A 34 8.76 -10.98 -19.69
C ILE A 34 8.26 -9.56 -19.90
N ASP A 35 7.86 -9.22 -21.12
CA ASP A 35 7.51 -7.86 -21.51
C ASP A 35 6.26 -7.36 -20.75
N TYR A 36 5.20 -8.17 -20.71
CA TYR A 36 3.96 -7.79 -20.04
C TYR A 36 4.07 -7.79 -18.51
N THR A 37 4.87 -8.71 -17.96
CA THR A 37 5.19 -8.68 -16.53
C THR A 37 5.98 -7.43 -16.17
N THR A 38 6.98 -7.08 -16.98
CA THR A 38 7.77 -5.86 -16.78
C THR A 38 6.87 -4.61 -16.82
N GLU A 39 5.99 -4.51 -17.81
CA GLU A 39 5.05 -3.39 -17.94
C GLU A 39 4.13 -3.28 -16.72
N TYR A 40 3.57 -4.41 -16.28
CA TYR A 40 2.69 -4.45 -15.11
C TYR A 40 3.42 -4.01 -13.85
N ILE A 41 4.59 -4.59 -13.57
CA ILE A 41 5.39 -4.27 -12.38
C ILE A 41 5.82 -2.81 -12.39
N GLN A 42 6.26 -2.31 -13.54
CA GLN A 42 6.66 -0.91 -13.69
C GLN A 42 5.52 0.03 -13.32
N LYS A 43 4.36 -0.12 -13.93
CA LYS A 43 3.21 0.77 -13.73
C LYS A 43 2.58 0.66 -12.34
N THR A 44 2.48 -0.58 -11.83
CA THR A 44 1.71 -0.85 -10.61
C THR A 44 2.53 -0.61 -9.34
N PHE A 45 3.84 -0.82 -9.39
CA PHE A 45 4.70 -0.78 -8.19
C PHE A 45 5.85 0.22 -8.32
N VAL A 46 6.58 0.19 -9.42
CA VAL A 46 7.81 1.01 -9.56
C VAL A 46 7.47 2.49 -9.74
N ASP A 47 6.48 2.82 -10.56
CA ASP A 47 6.03 4.20 -10.76
C ASP A 47 5.42 4.81 -9.49
N GLU A 48 4.92 3.96 -8.57
CA GLU A 48 4.48 4.35 -7.22
C GLU A 48 5.64 4.54 -6.23
N GLY A 49 6.87 4.28 -6.65
CA GLY A 49 8.09 4.48 -5.87
C GLY A 49 8.65 3.24 -5.17
N MET A 50 8.09 2.05 -5.40
CA MET A 50 8.65 0.80 -4.89
C MET A 50 9.85 0.37 -5.72
N CYS A 51 10.84 -0.28 -5.10
CA CYS A 51 11.79 -1.10 -5.84
C CYS A 51 11.24 -2.52 -5.95
N ALA A 52 11.37 -3.11 -7.12
CA ALA A 52 10.88 -4.44 -7.43
C ALA A 52 12.03 -5.40 -7.78
N ASP A 53 11.97 -6.63 -7.26
CA ASP A 53 12.84 -7.74 -7.60
C ASP A 53 11.93 -8.93 -7.95
N TRP A 54 12.08 -9.47 -9.16
CA TRP A 54 11.17 -10.50 -9.61
C TRP A 54 11.81 -11.53 -10.52
N SER A 55 11.19 -12.71 -10.56
CA SER A 55 11.60 -13.80 -11.43
C SER A 55 10.39 -14.58 -11.95
N ILE A 56 10.52 -15.17 -13.11
CA ILE A 56 9.54 -16.14 -13.61
C ILE A 56 10.02 -17.54 -13.25
N HIS A 57 9.15 -18.26 -12.57
CA HIS A 57 9.32 -19.67 -12.28
C HIS A 57 8.47 -20.49 -13.24
N ASP A 58 9.11 -21.39 -13.99
CA ASP A 58 8.47 -22.28 -14.94
C ASP A 58 9.21 -23.62 -14.91
N LYS A 59 8.51 -24.66 -14.47
CA LYS A 59 9.03 -26.04 -14.41
C LYS A 59 8.67 -26.86 -15.64
N GLY A 60 7.98 -26.27 -16.63
CA GLY A 60 7.43 -26.98 -17.77
C GLY A 60 6.19 -27.82 -17.43
N ASP A 61 5.57 -27.57 -16.27
CA ASP A 61 4.35 -28.24 -15.79
C ASP A 61 3.05 -27.54 -16.24
N GLY A 62 3.18 -26.49 -17.05
CA GLY A 62 2.06 -25.72 -17.57
C GLY A 62 1.53 -24.65 -16.61
N ASN A 63 2.25 -24.35 -15.53
CA ASN A 63 1.91 -23.31 -14.57
C ASN A 63 3.06 -22.30 -14.40
N PRO A 64 3.43 -21.53 -15.44
CA PRO A 64 4.40 -20.46 -15.30
C PRO A 64 3.85 -19.37 -14.38
N HIS A 65 4.67 -18.88 -13.46
CA HIS A 65 4.26 -17.86 -12.50
C HIS A 65 5.41 -16.94 -12.10
N VAL A 66 5.05 -15.76 -11.65
CA VAL A 66 5.98 -14.73 -11.18
C VAL A 66 6.08 -14.78 -9.67
N HIS A 67 7.30 -14.76 -9.17
CA HIS A 67 7.61 -14.36 -7.81
C HIS A 67 8.12 -12.93 -7.85
N LEU A 68 7.40 -12.04 -7.18
CA LEU A 68 7.72 -10.61 -7.08
C LEU A 68 7.93 -10.25 -5.62
N LEU A 69 8.99 -9.53 -5.32
CA LEU A 69 9.27 -8.93 -4.03
C LEU A 69 9.43 -7.41 -4.21
N VAL A 70 8.65 -6.61 -3.50
CA VAL A 70 8.72 -5.15 -3.55
C VAL A 70 9.08 -4.57 -2.19
N THR A 71 9.72 -3.39 -2.20
CA THR A 71 10.07 -2.68 -0.97
C THR A 71 8.83 -2.08 -0.30
N MET A 72 8.89 -1.95 1.03
CA MET A 72 7.84 -1.30 1.84
C MET A 72 8.14 0.18 2.10
N ARG A 73 9.23 0.69 1.55
CA ARG A 73 9.70 2.05 1.66
C ARG A 73 9.93 2.61 0.28
N PRO A 74 9.45 3.82 -0.04
CA PRO A 74 9.67 4.40 -1.35
C PRO A 74 11.15 4.76 -1.56
N PHE A 75 11.59 4.60 -2.78
CA PHE A 75 12.90 5.03 -3.25
C PHE A 75 12.72 6.31 -4.06
N ASN A 76 13.23 7.41 -3.55
CA ASN A 76 13.04 8.73 -4.13
C ASN A 76 13.96 8.95 -5.35
N PRO A 77 13.62 9.89 -6.26
CA PRO A 77 14.47 10.22 -7.42
C PRO A 77 15.87 10.73 -7.06
N ASP A 78 16.07 11.25 -5.84
CA ASP A 78 17.37 11.68 -5.32
C ASP A 78 18.19 10.52 -4.74
N HIS A 79 17.78 9.29 -4.98
CA HIS A 79 18.39 8.05 -4.46
C HIS A 79 18.34 7.89 -2.93
N SER A 80 17.47 8.63 -2.25
CA SER A 80 17.20 8.45 -0.83
C SER A 80 16.01 7.52 -0.58
N TRP A 81 15.98 6.90 0.59
CA TRP A 81 14.82 6.15 1.04
C TRP A 81 13.80 7.07 1.72
N GLY A 82 12.56 7.02 1.27
CA GLY A 82 11.45 7.72 1.91
C GLY A 82 10.97 7.04 3.20
N ASN A 83 9.96 7.60 3.83
CA ASN A 83 9.39 7.07 5.06
C ASN A 83 8.20 6.15 4.76
N LYS A 84 8.10 5.00 5.45
CA LYS A 84 6.89 4.17 5.45
C LYS A 84 5.75 4.82 6.20
N GLU A 85 6.08 5.53 7.26
CA GLU A 85 5.15 6.14 8.19
C GLU A 85 5.55 7.57 8.47
N VAL A 86 4.56 8.40 8.71
CA VAL A 86 4.72 9.77 9.20
C VAL A 86 4.01 9.94 10.53
N LYS A 87 4.60 10.75 11.40
CA LYS A 87 3.98 11.10 12.67
C LYS A 87 2.97 12.21 12.44
N ASP A 88 1.70 11.89 12.55
CA ASP A 88 0.60 12.82 12.37
C ASP A 88 -0.17 13.08 13.67
N TRP A 89 -1.08 14.05 13.64
CA TRP A 89 -2.04 14.26 14.72
C TRP A 89 -3.02 13.10 14.80
N ASP A 90 -3.35 12.70 16.02
CA ASP A 90 -4.47 11.79 16.27
C ASP A 90 -5.77 12.62 16.34
N PHE A 91 -6.77 12.21 15.56
CA PHE A 91 -8.05 12.90 15.45
C PHE A 91 -9.18 12.08 16.04
N VAL A 92 -10.20 12.78 16.55
CA VAL A 92 -11.43 12.15 17.00
C VAL A 92 -12.11 11.45 15.82
N ARG A 93 -12.58 10.21 16.06
CA ARG A 93 -13.27 9.39 15.06
C ARG A 93 -14.67 9.04 15.55
N ASP A 94 -15.59 8.88 14.60
CA ASP A 94 -16.91 8.35 14.84
C ASP A 94 -16.91 6.82 15.06
N THR A 95 -18.09 6.24 15.26
CA THR A 95 -18.28 4.80 15.44
C THR A 95 -17.86 3.97 14.22
N ASP A 96 -17.83 4.57 13.03
CA ASP A 96 -17.46 3.92 11.77
C ASP A 96 -15.97 4.13 11.46
N GLY A 97 -15.24 4.85 12.34
CA GLY A 97 -13.81 5.11 12.23
C GLY A 97 -13.45 6.31 11.35
N ASN A 98 -14.42 7.08 10.86
CA ASN A 98 -14.18 8.29 10.08
C ASN A 98 -13.79 9.45 10.99
N ILE A 99 -12.95 10.36 10.49
CA ILE A 99 -12.58 11.58 11.21
C ILE A 99 -13.82 12.47 11.36
N VAL A 100 -14.09 12.90 12.61
CA VAL A 100 -15.19 13.82 12.88
C VAL A 100 -14.84 15.20 12.36
N VAL A 101 -15.72 15.76 11.52
CA VAL A 101 -15.60 17.10 10.93
C VAL A 101 -16.52 18.05 11.69
N ASP A 102 -15.93 18.92 12.50
CA ASP A 102 -16.62 20.01 13.20
C ASP A 102 -15.66 21.21 13.30
N GLU A 103 -15.78 22.11 12.35
CA GLU A 103 -14.95 23.31 12.26
C GLU A 103 -15.18 24.31 13.42
N SER A 104 -16.31 24.18 14.12
CA SER A 104 -16.64 25.02 15.28
C SER A 104 -15.97 24.54 16.58
N HIS A 105 -15.47 23.31 16.59
CA HIS A 105 -14.86 22.73 17.76
C HIS A 105 -13.55 23.46 18.15
N PRO A 106 -13.32 23.80 19.44
CA PRO A 106 -12.14 24.57 19.87
C PRO A 106 -10.79 23.89 19.58
N ASP A 107 -10.79 22.59 19.38
CA ASP A 107 -9.59 21.78 19.07
C ASP A 107 -9.51 21.40 17.60
N TRP A 108 -10.37 22.01 16.76
CA TRP A 108 -10.31 21.86 15.32
C TRP A 108 -8.94 22.28 14.78
N TRP A 109 -8.47 21.52 13.80
CA TRP A 109 -7.22 21.82 13.12
C TRP A 109 -7.30 21.38 11.66
N GLN A 110 -6.71 22.19 10.79
CA GLN A 110 -6.57 21.89 9.38
C GLN A 110 -5.18 22.29 8.91
N ASP A 111 -4.58 21.46 8.07
CA ASP A 111 -3.28 21.75 7.47
C ASP A 111 -3.43 22.81 6.37
N LYS A 112 -2.65 23.89 6.47
CA LYS A 112 -2.68 24.98 5.48
C LYS A 112 -2.18 24.58 4.09
N LYS A 113 -1.29 23.56 4.03
CA LYS A 113 -0.69 23.09 2.78
C LYS A 113 -1.46 21.92 2.17
N ASN A 114 -2.14 21.16 3.01
CA ASN A 114 -2.98 20.04 2.60
C ASN A 114 -4.32 20.11 3.33
N PRO A 115 -5.32 20.82 2.79
CA PRO A 115 -6.61 21.02 3.44
C PRO A 115 -7.40 19.74 3.73
N ASP A 116 -7.15 18.66 3.00
CA ASP A 116 -7.80 17.36 3.22
C ASP A 116 -7.34 16.71 4.53
N ARG A 117 -6.25 17.21 5.09
CA ARG A 117 -5.71 16.79 6.38
C ARG A 117 -6.24 17.68 7.48
N HIS A 118 -7.35 17.27 8.10
CA HIS A 118 -8.06 18.05 9.10
C HIS A 118 -8.78 17.16 10.13
N GLY A 119 -9.22 17.74 11.23
CA GLY A 119 -10.02 17.08 12.26
C GLY A 119 -9.90 17.71 13.64
N ILE A 120 -10.66 17.19 14.59
CA ILE A 120 -10.58 17.56 16.00
C ILE A 120 -9.41 16.79 16.63
N ARG A 121 -8.37 17.50 17.05
CA ARG A 121 -7.18 16.87 17.65
C ARG A 121 -7.48 16.34 19.04
N ILE A 122 -6.95 15.17 19.37
CA ILE A 122 -7.10 14.56 20.69
C ILE A 122 -6.05 15.15 21.64
N PRO A 123 -6.45 15.75 22.78
CA PRO A 123 -5.51 16.31 23.75
C PRO A 123 -4.73 15.21 24.51
N VAL A 124 -3.49 15.50 24.86
CA VAL A 124 -2.75 14.71 25.85
C VAL A 124 -3.17 15.19 27.23
N LEU A 125 -3.76 14.30 28.02
CA LEU A 125 -4.21 14.62 29.39
C LEU A 125 -3.18 14.18 30.43
N ASP A 126 -3.14 14.87 31.56
CA ASP A 126 -2.45 14.43 32.77
C ASP A 126 -3.33 13.44 33.58
N GLU A 127 -2.84 13.04 34.75
CA GLU A 127 -3.55 12.12 35.68
C GLU A 127 -4.86 12.69 36.23
N ASN A 128 -5.04 14.02 36.20
CA ASN A 128 -6.24 14.73 36.65
C ASN A 128 -7.20 15.05 35.48
N GLY A 129 -6.91 14.60 34.27
CA GLY A 129 -7.72 14.85 33.08
C GLY A 129 -7.54 16.26 32.47
N VAL A 130 -6.51 17.01 32.90
CA VAL A 130 -6.22 18.35 32.38
C VAL A 130 -5.27 18.24 31.19
N GLN A 131 -5.51 19.04 30.15
CA GLN A 131 -4.64 19.04 28.96
C GLN A 131 -3.21 19.49 29.33
N LYS A 132 -2.24 18.62 29.02
CA LYS A 132 -0.82 18.92 29.21
C LYS A 132 -0.38 20.07 28.33
N VAL A 133 0.48 20.93 28.91
CA VAL A 133 1.17 21.98 28.19
C VAL A 133 2.68 21.72 28.20
N GLY A 134 3.31 22.02 27.10
CA GLY A 134 4.76 21.91 26.95
C GLY A 134 5.47 23.26 27.10
N ALA A 135 6.69 23.31 26.60
CA ALA A 135 7.47 24.57 26.59
C ALA A 135 6.69 25.71 25.89
N ARG A 136 6.85 26.92 26.38
CA ARG A 136 6.16 28.14 25.90
C ARG A 136 4.62 28.04 25.97
N ASN A 137 4.10 27.34 26.97
CA ASN A 137 2.65 27.17 27.22
C ASN A 137 1.88 26.58 26.02
N ARG A 138 2.53 25.72 25.20
CA ARG A 138 1.88 25.10 24.06
C ARG A 138 1.10 23.88 24.49
N LYS A 139 -0.18 23.78 24.15
CA LYS A 139 -1.02 22.59 24.33
C LYS A 139 -0.40 21.38 23.65
N GLN A 140 -0.43 20.24 24.33
CA GLN A 140 0.04 18.97 23.79
C GLN A 140 -1.12 18.16 23.19
N TRP A 141 -0.87 17.57 22.02
CA TRP A 141 -1.83 16.79 21.27
C TRP A 141 -1.28 15.38 21.01
N LYS A 142 -2.16 14.40 21.04
CA LYS A 142 -1.78 13.03 20.69
C LYS A 142 -1.28 12.98 19.25
N ARG A 143 -0.34 12.08 19.03
CA ARG A 143 0.18 11.77 17.71
C ARG A 143 0.10 10.28 17.45
N VAL A 144 -0.13 9.93 16.21
CA VAL A 144 -0.20 8.55 15.69
C VAL A 144 0.75 8.44 14.52
N LEU A 145 1.28 7.24 14.30
CA LEU A 145 1.97 6.89 13.07
C LEU A 145 0.93 6.54 12.02
N THR A 146 0.98 7.23 10.89
CA THR A 146 0.11 6.98 9.73
C THR A 146 0.94 6.48 8.56
N ASP A 147 0.36 5.61 7.75
CA ASP A 147 0.97 5.14 6.51
C ASP A 147 1.26 6.35 5.59
N ALA A 148 2.53 6.57 5.26
CA ALA A 148 2.96 7.67 4.40
C ALA A 148 2.71 7.41 2.92
N THR A 149 2.56 6.15 2.55
CA THR A 149 2.52 5.67 1.16
C THR A 149 1.13 5.26 0.70
N GLY A 150 0.26 4.90 1.61
CA GLY A 150 -1.04 4.29 1.31
C GLY A 150 -0.94 2.82 0.89
N TRP A 151 0.26 2.24 0.85
CA TRP A 151 0.46 0.89 0.33
C TRP A 151 -0.09 -0.22 1.22
N ASN A 152 -0.34 0.08 2.50
CA ASN A 152 -0.96 -0.86 3.45
C ASN A 152 -2.50 -0.84 3.40
N ASN A 153 -3.11 -0.04 2.53
CA ASN A 153 -4.56 -0.05 2.38
C ASN A 153 -5.04 -1.41 1.83
N PRO A 154 -5.96 -2.11 2.51
CA PRO A 154 -6.47 -3.40 2.04
C PRO A 154 -7.09 -3.37 0.63
N LYS A 155 -7.61 -2.23 0.20
CA LYS A 155 -8.15 -2.02 -1.15
C LYS A 155 -7.12 -2.23 -2.26
N ASN A 156 -5.83 -2.05 -1.95
CA ASN A 156 -4.76 -2.25 -2.93
C ASN A 156 -4.68 -3.69 -3.42
N CYS A 157 -5.00 -4.68 -2.59
CA CYS A 157 -5.01 -6.08 -3.04
C CYS A 157 -6.00 -6.31 -4.18
N GLU A 158 -7.18 -5.70 -4.10
CA GLU A 158 -8.19 -5.79 -5.16
C GLU A 158 -7.76 -5.00 -6.41
N LEU A 159 -7.20 -3.80 -6.21
CA LEU A 159 -6.69 -2.97 -7.29
C LEU A 159 -5.60 -3.71 -8.07
N TRP A 160 -4.56 -4.20 -7.41
CA TRP A 160 -3.44 -4.91 -8.05
C TRP A 160 -3.90 -6.16 -8.82
N ARG A 161 -4.84 -6.93 -8.26
CA ARG A 161 -5.43 -8.08 -8.95
C ARG A 161 -6.23 -7.68 -10.19
N SER A 162 -7.00 -6.60 -10.10
CA SER A 162 -7.77 -6.04 -11.21
C SER A 162 -6.86 -5.54 -12.33
N GLU A 163 -5.78 -4.85 -11.99
CA GLU A 163 -4.79 -4.33 -12.95
C GLU A 163 -4.06 -5.47 -13.67
N TRP A 164 -3.67 -6.53 -12.93
CA TRP A 164 -3.08 -7.72 -13.54
C TRP A 164 -4.05 -8.39 -14.52
N ALA A 165 -5.30 -8.61 -14.11
CA ALA A 165 -6.32 -9.17 -15.00
C ALA A 165 -6.54 -8.28 -16.25
N GLY A 166 -6.58 -6.96 -16.05
CA GLY A 166 -6.67 -6.00 -17.15
C GLY A 166 -5.46 -6.07 -18.10
N MET A 167 -4.25 -6.24 -17.56
CA MET A 167 -3.04 -6.46 -18.36
C MET A 167 -3.16 -7.73 -19.18
N CYS A 168 -3.49 -8.86 -18.57
CA CYS A 168 -3.68 -10.13 -19.26
C CYS A 168 -4.72 -10.03 -20.37
N ASN A 169 -5.88 -9.44 -20.07
CA ASN A 169 -7.02 -9.39 -20.99
C ASN A 169 -6.80 -8.51 -22.22
N ARG A 170 -5.84 -7.59 -22.18
CA ARG A 170 -5.44 -6.84 -23.38
C ARG A 170 -4.70 -7.71 -24.42
N HIS A 171 -4.11 -8.82 -23.97
CA HIS A 171 -3.24 -9.67 -24.77
C HIS A 171 -3.74 -11.11 -24.92
N LEU A 172 -4.90 -11.43 -24.35
CA LEU A 172 -5.55 -12.73 -24.48
C LEU A 172 -6.75 -12.65 -25.41
N SER A 173 -7.03 -13.75 -26.11
CA SER A 173 -8.29 -13.93 -26.83
C SER A 173 -9.48 -13.90 -25.85
N ILE A 174 -10.65 -13.53 -26.32
CA ILE A 174 -11.87 -13.43 -25.50
C ILE A 174 -12.13 -14.70 -24.68
N ASP A 175 -11.91 -15.86 -25.28
CA ASP A 175 -12.16 -17.16 -24.62
C ASP A 175 -11.19 -17.48 -23.48
N ASN A 176 -10.02 -16.82 -23.46
CA ASN A 176 -8.96 -17.01 -22.47
C ASN A 176 -8.87 -15.87 -21.45
N GLN A 177 -9.76 -14.89 -21.50
CA GLN A 177 -9.76 -13.79 -20.57
C GLN A 177 -10.01 -14.25 -19.14
N ILE A 178 -9.35 -13.57 -18.20
CA ILE A 178 -9.42 -13.88 -16.78
C ILE A 178 -10.21 -12.81 -16.01
N ASP A 179 -10.82 -13.24 -14.92
CA ASP A 179 -11.55 -12.37 -13.98
C ASP A 179 -10.85 -12.44 -12.61
N HIS A 180 -10.41 -11.28 -12.10
CA HIS A 180 -9.72 -11.18 -10.82
C HIS A 180 -10.61 -11.46 -9.60
N ARG A 181 -11.93 -11.43 -9.76
CA ARG A 181 -12.88 -11.65 -8.67
C ARG A 181 -12.88 -13.11 -8.23
N SER A 182 -13.22 -13.38 -6.97
CA SER A 182 -13.45 -14.74 -6.50
C SER A 182 -14.59 -15.41 -7.27
N TYR A 183 -14.58 -16.74 -7.37
CA TYR A 183 -15.66 -17.48 -8.02
C TYR A 183 -17.04 -17.15 -7.47
N GLU A 184 -17.14 -16.94 -6.16
CA GLU A 184 -18.39 -16.50 -5.50
C GLU A 184 -18.87 -15.14 -6.07
N ARG A 185 -17.98 -14.16 -6.19
CA ARG A 185 -18.28 -12.84 -6.77
C ARG A 185 -18.60 -12.91 -8.27
N GLN A 186 -18.13 -13.94 -8.97
CA GLN A 186 -18.46 -14.23 -10.36
C GLN A 186 -19.79 -15.01 -10.49
N GLY A 187 -20.43 -15.40 -9.37
CA GLY A 187 -21.61 -16.27 -9.39
C GLY A 187 -21.34 -17.72 -9.81
N LYS A 188 -20.07 -18.14 -9.76
CA LYS A 188 -19.66 -19.50 -10.12
C LYS A 188 -19.58 -20.36 -8.86
N LEU A 189 -20.14 -21.57 -8.92
CA LEU A 189 -19.91 -22.57 -7.88
C LEU A 189 -18.42 -22.94 -7.87
N LYS A 190 -17.84 -23.02 -6.67
CA LYS A 190 -16.48 -23.50 -6.50
C LYS A 190 -16.51 -24.99 -6.85
N VAL A 191 -15.89 -25.36 -7.96
CA VAL A 191 -15.60 -26.76 -8.26
C VAL A 191 -14.37 -27.13 -7.46
N PRO A 192 -14.40 -28.17 -6.63
CA PRO A 192 -13.25 -28.60 -5.84
C PRO A 192 -12.07 -29.06 -6.70
#